data_5810ba07d0a2cf1e3c2e0e3b10caf1c9
#
_entry.id   5810ba07d0a2cf1e3c2e0e3b10caf1c9
#
_cell.length_a   1.000
_cell.length_b   1.000
_cell.length_c   1.000
_cell.angle_alpha   90.00
_cell.angle_beta   90.00
_cell.angle_gamma   90.00
#
_symmetry.space_group_name_H-M   'P 1'
#
loop_
_entity.id
_entity.type
_entity.pdbx_description
1 polymer ?
#
loop_
_entity_poly.entity_id
_entity_poly.type
_entity_poly.pdbx_seq_one_letter_code
_entity_poly.pdbx_strand_id
1 'polypeptide(L)'
;MTRTGAATARVQAAYRRIAEVDRPEVWITLRGHDEVLAEAALVDARAAAGADLPLCGTVLAVKDNIDVAGLPTTAACPSFGYLPEGSAPAVARLVERGAIVLGKTNLDQFATGLTGSRSPYGAVRCAAHPDRISGGSSSGSAVAVALGLVDLGLATDTAGSGRVPAAFQGIVGIKPTIGLVPTAGVVPACRSFDCVTVFATTVDAAEAAVAVMTGPAPGDPSGRAWPADAPLGAPGKPRIGVPAPAALAELSVSWRAAFDGVAARLVALGAELVQVDLEPFLAAGRLLYRGAFVAERYAAVGAVLERYPREHLDPSVRAIIAAARDIPAHRLVADTERLARLRGRALAQLAGVDVLLLPTAPEHPTLAAVAADPLGVNERLGTYTTFTNVLDLAAVAVPAGEVDGGPFGVTVQARAFADRVVADVARLITGEPTGNTDAGPAGLPLVVVGAHLSGEPLNGELSRPGARLVGPVRTAAEYRLFALPGTPARPGLVRVGADGRSIAGELWLVPPTALAELLAGLRAPLSLGPLRLDDGRSVTGFLCQPLAASAALDISEHGGWRAYLTSCQTTPTG
;
A
#
# COMPACT_ATOMS: atom_id res chain seq x y z
N MET A 1 12.22 -7.62 -24.37
CA MET A 1 11.97 -9.00 -24.85
C MET A 1 10.48 -9.25 -24.72
N THR A 2 9.75 -9.39 -25.84
CA THR A 2 8.33 -9.74 -25.88
C THR A 2 8.16 -11.14 -25.30
N ARG A 3 7.42 -11.26 -24.19
CA ARG A 3 7.09 -12.55 -23.55
C ARG A 3 5.95 -13.25 -24.30
N THR A 4 6.22 -13.68 -25.54
CA THR A 4 5.25 -14.47 -26.33
C THR A 4 4.96 -15.78 -25.58
N GLY A 5 3.68 -16.10 -25.33
CA GLY A 5 3.27 -17.32 -24.64
C GLY A 5 3.30 -17.25 -23.10
N ALA A 6 3.58 -16.08 -22.49
CA ALA A 6 3.70 -15.95 -21.04
C ALA A 6 2.36 -16.17 -20.30
N ALA A 7 1.26 -15.64 -20.84
CA ALA A 7 -0.07 -15.75 -20.25
C ALA A 7 -0.58 -17.21 -20.30
N THR A 8 -0.46 -17.85 -21.45
CA THR A 8 -0.84 -19.26 -21.63
C THR A 8 -0.05 -20.18 -20.69
N ALA A 9 1.28 -20.01 -20.62
CA ALA A 9 2.14 -20.83 -19.76
C ALA A 9 1.78 -20.63 -18.26
N ARG A 10 1.50 -19.39 -17.84
CA ARG A 10 1.14 -19.09 -16.44
C ARG A 10 -0.23 -19.66 -16.06
N VAL A 11 -1.23 -19.58 -16.94
CA VAL A 11 -2.55 -20.19 -16.73
C VAL A 11 -2.42 -21.70 -16.57
N GLN A 12 -1.68 -22.38 -17.47
CA GLN A 12 -1.43 -23.82 -17.35
C GLN A 12 -0.75 -24.19 -16.01
N ALA A 13 0.24 -23.39 -15.58
CA ALA A 13 0.91 -23.60 -14.31
C ALA A 13 -0.05 -23.40 -13.12
N ALA A 14 -0.94 -22.39 -13.18
CA ALA A 14 -1.93 -22.13 -12.16
C ALA A 14 -2.90 -23.31 -11.97
N TYR A 15 -3.47 -23.83 -13.06
CA TYR A 15 -4.40 -24.96 -12.96
C TYR A 15 -3.72 -26.25 -12.50
N ARG A 16 -2.47 -26.53 -12.94
CA ARG A 16 -1.69 -27.63 -12.36
C ARG A 16 -1.52 -27.46 -10.85
N ARG A 17 -1.14 -26.27 -10.41
CA ARG A 17 -0.95 -25.99 -8.98
C ARG A 17 -2.24 -26.09 -8.18
N ILE A 18 -3.38 -25.65 -8.73
CA ILE A 18 -4.72 -25.80 -8.11
C ILE A 18 -5.03 -27.29 -7.90
N ALA A 19 -4.78 -28.12 -8.90
CA ALA A 19 -5.01 -29.57 -8.80
C ALA A 19 -4.07 -30.27 -7.80
N GLU A 20 -2.79 -29.87 -7.74
CA GLU A 20 -1.80 -30.43 -6.80
C GLU A 20 -2.12 -30.07 -5.33
N VAL A 21 -2.55 -28.83 -5.10
CA VAL A 21 -2.78 -28.33 -3.74
C VAL A 21 -4.09 -28.81 -3.15
N ASP A 22 -5.11 -29.00 -3.97
CA ASP A 22 -6.45 -29.49 -3.61
C ASP A 22 -7.08 -28.77 -2.40
N ARG A 23 -7.31 -27.45 -2.56
CA ARG A 23 -7.93 -26.56 -1.56
C ARG A 23 -9.22 -25.96 -2.11
N PRO A 24 -10.29 -26.77 -2.30
CA PRO A 24 -11.53 -26.31 -2.91
C PRO A 24 -12.22 -25.18 -2.13
N GLU A 25 -12.03 -25.11 -0.81
CA GLU A 25 -12.58 -24.05 0.05
C GLU A 25 -12.05 -22.64 -0.27
N VAL A 26 -11.01 -22.52 -1.08
CA VAL A 26 -10.47 -21.22 -1.56
C VAL A 26 -11.44 -20.55 -2.54
N TRP A 27 -12.19 -21.35 -3.31
CA TRP A 27 -13.00 -20.88 -4.43
C TRP A 27 -14.49 -20.97 -4.14
N ILE A 28 -15.25 -19.94 -4.55
CA ILE A 28 -16.71 -20.03 -4.73
C ILE A 28 -17.02 -20.41 -6.18
N THR A 29 -16.31 -19.80 -7.13
CA THR A 29 -16.42 -20.10 -8.56
C THR A 29 -15.02 -20.14 -9.17
N LEU A 30 -14.57 -21.29 -9.63
CA LEU A 30 -13.37 -21.46 -10.45
C LEU A 30 -13.81 -21.61 -11.91
N ARG A 31 -13.25 -20.82 -12.82
CA ARG A 31 -13.55 -20.87 -14.26
C ARG A 31 -13.00 -22.15 -14.89
N GLY A 32 -13.57 -22.56 -16.00
CA GLY A 32 -13.09 -23.72 -16.74
C GLY A 32 -11.70 -23.51 -17.34
N HIS A 33 -10.82 -24.51 -17.21
CA HIS A 33 -9.43 -24.44 -17.71
C HIS A 33 -9.34 -24.01 -19.18
N ASP A 34 -10.14 -24.63 -20.07
CA ASP A 34 -10.06 -24.39 -21.51
C ASP A 34 -10.55 -22.97 -21.88
N GLU A 35 -11.56 -22.46 -21.18
CA GLU A 35 -12.05 -21.09 -21.33
C GLU A 35 -10.96 -20.08 -20.99
N VAL A 36 -10.32 -20.23 -19.82
CA VAL A 36 -9.27 -19.32 -19.37
C VAL A 36 -8.01 -19.44 -20.23
N LEU A 37 -7.70 -20.63 -20.72
CA LEU A 37 -6.60 -20.86 -21.63
C LEU A 37 -6.80 -20.16 -22.98
N ALA A 38 -8.03 -20.19 -23.51
CA ALA A 38 -8.38 -19.46 -24.73
C ALA A 38 -8.24 -17.94 -24.54
N GLU A 39 -8.67 -17.40 -23.39
CA GLU A 39 -8.47 -15.98 -23.04
C GLU A 39 -6.95 -15.63 -22.94
N ALA A 40 -6.14 -16.50 -22.32
CA ALA A 40 -4.70 -16.31 -22.22
C ALA A 40 -4.02 -16.25 -23.59
N ALA A 41 -4.46 -17.08 -24.53
CA ALA A 41 -3.94 -17.03 -25.91
C ALA A 41 -4.27 -15.69 -26.61
N LEU A 42 -5.43 -15.10 -26.35
CA LEU A 42 -5.78 -13.77 -26.86
C LEU A 42 -4.91 -12.68 -26.24
N VAL A 43 -4.62 -12.77 -24.93
CA VAL A 43 -3.70 -11.83 -24.25
C VAL A 43 -2.28 -11.94 -24.85
N ASP A 44 -1.78 -13.16 -25.07
CA ASP A 44 -0.48 -13.39 -25.72
C ASP A 44 -0.44 -12.82 -27.14
N ALA A 45 -1.51 -12.99 -27.93
CA ALA A 45 -1.61 -12.44 -29.28
C ALA A 45 -1.61 -10.89 -29.27
N ARG A 46 -2.33 -10.26 -28.34
CA ARG A 46 -2.32 -8.79 -28.15
C ARG A 46 -0.93 -8.28 -27.77
N ALA A 47 -0.23 -8.98 -26.88
CA ALA A 47 1.13 -8.64 -26.47
C ALA A 47 2.12 -8.77 -27.64
N ALA A 48 1.99 -9.83 -28.45
CA ALA A 48 2.80 -10.05 -29.66
C ALA A 48 2.55 -8.97 -30.74
N ALA A 49 1.32 -8.43 -30.80
CA ALA A 49 0.96 -7.31 -31.68
C ALA A 49 1.44 -5.94 -31.14
N GLY A 50 2.16 -5.90 -30.03
CA GLY A 50 2.73 -4.67 -29.44
C GLY A 50 1.80 -3.88 -28.52
N ALA A 51 0.71 -4.48 -28.04
CA ALA A 51 -0.15 -3.82 -27.05
C ALA A 51 0.61 -3.63 -25.72
N ASP A 52 0.38 -2.48 -25.07
CA ASP A 52 0.92 -2.17 -23.74
C ASP A 52 0.17 -2.96 -22.66
N LEU A 53 0.67 -4.14 -22.34
CA LEU A 53 0.10 -5.08 -21.38
C LEU A 53 1.09 -5.39 -20.24
N PRO A 54 1.30 -4.47 -19.29
CA PRO A 54 2.26 -4.65 -18.20
C PRO A 54 1.94 -5.84 -17.29
N LEU A 55 0.67 -6.28 -17.24
CA LEU A 55 0.20 -7.45 -16.48
C LEU A 55 0.06 -8.72 -17.35
N CYS A 56 0.60 -8.74 -18.56
CA CYS A 56 0.60 -9.95 -19.40
C CYS A 56 1.31 -11.10 -18.68
N GLY A 57 0.61 -12.23 -18.54
CA GLY A 57 1.08 -13.40 -17.79
C GLY A 57 0.84 -13.30 -16.28
N THR A 58 0.03 -12.36 -15.81
CA THR A 58 -0.43 -12.27 -14.42
C THR A 58 -1.80 -12.92 -14.28
N VAL A 59 -1.95 -13.86 -13.36
CA VAL A 59 -3.23 -14.47 -13.02
C VAL A 59 -3.80 -13.90 -11.73
N LEU A 60 -5.12 -13.66 -11.71
CA LEU A 60 -5.85 -12.93 -10.69
C LEU A 60 -6.99 -13.77 -10.10
N ALA A 61 -7.11 -13.79 -8.77
CA ALA A 61 -8.28 -14.25 -8.06
C ALA A 61 -9.07 -13.04 -7.51
N VAL A 62 -10.39 -13.05 -7.62
CA VAL A 62 -11.24 -11.93 -7.21
C VAL A 62 -12.18 -12.35 -6.09
N LYS A 63 -12.15 -11.64 -4.95
CA LYS A 63 -13.07 -11.87 -3.84
C LYS A 63 -14.52 -11.79 -4.29
N ASP A 64 -15.36 -12.70 -3.81
CA ASP A 64 -16.70 -12.87 -4.38
C ASP A 64 -17.74 -11.79 -3.99
N ASN A 65 -17.32 -10.73 -3.34
CA ASN A 65 -18.10 -9.50 -3.20
C ASN A 65 -17.74 -8.42 -4.22
N ILE A 66 -16.88 -8.71 -5.20
CA ILE A 66 -16.46 -7.79 -6.27
C ILE A 66 -16.97 -8.35 -7.60
N ASP A 67 -17.62 -7.55 -8.39
CA ASP A 67 -18.23 -7.92 -9.65
C ASP A 67 -17.18 -8.24 -10.72
N VAL A 68 -17.40 -9.37 -11.40
CA VAL A 68 -16.67 -9.81 -12.58
C VAL A 68 -17.69 -10.18 -13.65
N ALA A 69 -17.63 -9.55 -14.81
CA ALA A 69 -18.55 -9.84 -15.91
C ALA A 69 -18.56 -11.34 -16.24
N GLY A 70 -19.76 -11.91 -16.39
CA GLY A 70 -19.94 -13.32 -16.71
C GLY A 70 -19.81 -14.29 -15.53
N LEU A 71 -19.43 -13.83 -14.33
CA LEU A 71 -19.33 -14.64 -13.12
C LEU A 71 -20.32 -14.18 -12.05
N PRO A 72 -21.00 -15.09 -11.34
CA PRO A 72 -21.90 -14.71 -10.25
C PRO A 72 -21.15 -13.97 -9.13
N THR A 73 -21.82 -13.00 -8.52
CA THR A 73 -21.41 -12.36 -7.27
C THR A 73 -22.37 -12.77 -6.18
N THR A 74 -21.91 -13.52 -5.17
CA THR A 74 -22.74 -14.06 -4.10
C THR A 74 -22.43 -13.48 -2.73
N ALA A 75 -21.28 -12.84 -2.54
CA ALA A 75 -20.77 -12.38 -1.25
C ALA A 75 -20.79 -13.50 -0.17
N ALA A 76 -20.50 -14.74 -0.57
CA ALA A 76 -20.62 -15.98 0.21
C ALA A 76 -22.04 -16.26 0.74
N CYS A 77 -23.08 -15.76 0.07
CA CYS A 77 -24.48 -16.11 0.32
C CYS A 77 -25.12 -16.57 -0.99
N PRO A 78 -25.24 -17.89 -1.23
CA PRO A 78 -25.77 -18.42 -2.51
C PRO A 78 -27.12 -17.84 -2.92
N SER A 79 -28.00 -17.61 -1.95
CA SER A 79 -29.35 -17.07 -2.20
C SER A 79 -29.35 -15.58 -2.57
N PHE A 80 -28.30 -14.85 -2.26
CA PHE A 80 -28.11 -13.44 -2.63
C PHE A 80 -27.62 -13.30 -4.06
N GLY A 81 -27.01 -14.34 -4.64
CA GLY A 81 -26.28 -14.33 -5.89
C GLY A 81 -27.01 -13.62 -7.05
N TYR A 82 -26.25 -12.83 -7.79
CA TYR A 82 -26.67 -12.19 -9.04
C TYR A 82 -25.54 -12.25 -10.08
N LEU A 83 -25.90 -12.12 -11.36
CA LEU A 83 -24.94 -12.00 -12.46
C LEU A 83 -24.77 -10.51 -12.78
N PRO A 84 -23.56 -9.92 -12.58
CA PRO A 84 -23.35 -8.52 -12.87
C PRO A 84 -23.34 -8.23 -14.38
N GLU A 85 -23.84 -7.06 -14.79
CA GLU A 85 -23.82 -6.60 -16.19
C GLU A 85 -22.41 -6.31 -16.70
N GLY A 86 -21.47 -5.94 -15.80
CA GLY A 86 -20.10 -5.62 -16.10
C GLY A 86 -19.16 -5.86 -14.92
N SER A 87 -17.86 -5.86 -15.18
CA SER A 87 -16.88 -5.96 -14.12
C SER A 87 -16.76 -4.64 -13.33
N ALA A 88 -16.49 -4.75 -12.04
CA ALA A 88 -16.07 -3.60 -11.23
C ALA A 88 -14.88 -2.88 -11.91
N PRO A 89 -14.80 -1.53 -11.88
CA PRO A 89 -13.73 -0.79 -12.55
C PRO A 89 -12.32 -1.23 -12.13
N ALA A 90 -12.12 -1.63 -10.87
CA ALA A 90 -10.87 -2.17 -10.40
C ALA A 90 -10.46 -3.46 -11.14
N VAL A 91 -11.42 -4.36 -11.39
CA VAL A 91 -11.19 -5.60 -12.16
C VAL A 91 -10.97 -5.29 -13.64
N ALA A 92 -11.85 -4.46 -14.22
CA ALA A 92 -11.79 -4.12 -15.65
C ALA A 92 -10.41 -3.53 -16.03
N ARG A 93 -9.87 -2.61 -15.23
CA ARG A 93 -8.56 -2.00 -15.46
C ARG A 93 -7.42 -3.01 -15.44
N LEU A 94 -7.44 -3.98 -14.52
CA LEU A 94 -6.41 -5.03 -14.46
C LEU A 94 -6.49 -5.94 -15.71
N VAL A 95 -7.69 -6.33 -16.11
CA VAL A 95 -7.93 -7.17 -17.30
C VAL A 95 -7.53 -6.43 -18.59
N GLU A 96 -7.87 -5.15 -18.72
CA GLU A 96 -7.45 -4.32 -19.86
C GLU A 96 -5.93 -4.26 -20.02
N ARG A 97 -5.19 -4.31 -18.91
CA ARG A 97 -3.72 -4.34 -18.86
C ARG A 97 -3.11 -5.74 -18.94
N GLY A 98 -3.93 -6.77 -19.22
CA GLY A 98 -3.48 -8.13 -19.52
C GLY A 98 -3.51 -9.13 -18.38
N ALA A 99 -4.08 -8.79 -17.21
CA ALA A 99 -4.33 -9.76 -16.15
C ALA A 99 -5.49 -10.68 -16.52
N ILE A 100 -5.44 -11.94 -16.05
CA ILE A 100 -6.43 -12.99 -16.36
C ILE A 100 -7.10 -13.46 -15.08
N VAL A 101 -8.42 -13.34 -15.00
CA VAL A 101 -9.22 -13.78 -13.84
C VAL A 101 -9.41 -15.29 -13.88
N LEU A 102 -8.94 -16.00 -12.85
CA LEU A 102 -9.17 -17.45 -12.71
C LEU A 102 -10.51 -17.77 -12.07
N GLY A 103 -11.04 -16.90 -11.21
CA GLY A 103 -12.31 -17.14 -10.54
C GLY A 103 -12.59 -16.21 -9.37
N LYS A 104 -13.71 -16.53 -8.69
CA LYS A 104 -14.23 -15.82 -7.51
C LYS A 104 -13.87 -16.59 -6.25
N THR A 105 -13.28 -15.91 -5.26
CA THR A 105 -12.76 -16.53 -4.05
C THR A 105 -13.70 -16.40 -2.86
N ASN A 106 -13.58 -17.35 -1.95
CA ASN A 106 -14.33 -17.43 -0.70
C ASN A 106 -13.98 -16.27 0.26
N LEU A 107 -14.93 -15.93 1.12
CA LEU A 107 -14.84 -14.83 2.07
C LEU A 107 -15.75 -15.06 3.29
N ASP A 108 -15.52 -14.36 4.41
CA ASP A 108 -16.56 -14.24 5.43
C ASP A 108 -17.79 -13.56 4.83
N GLN A 109 -18.96 -14.15 5.01
CA GLN A 109 -20.21 -13.76 4.37
C GLN A 109 -20.49 -12.25 4.52
N PHE A 110 -20.84 -11.58 3.39
CA PHE A 110 -21.02 -10.13 3.30
C PHE A 110 -19.84 -9.31 3.83
N ALA A 111 -18.62 -9.83 3.68
CA ALA A 111 -17.40 -9.24 4.23
C ALA A 111 -17.49 -8.93 5.74
N THR A 112 -18.26 -9.74 6.50
CA THR A 112 -18.55 -9.53 7.92
C THR A 112 -17.76 -10.51 8.80
N GLY A 113 -16.48 -10.25 8.94
CA GLY A 113 -15.57 -11.05 9.75
C GLY A 113 -14.10 -10.73 9.47
N LEU A 114 -13.22 -11.27 10.34
CA LEU A 114 -11.76 -11.23 10.21
C LEU A 114 -11.14 -12.63 10.35
N THR A 115 -11.97 -13.69 10.29
CA THR A 115 -11.55 -15.06 10.60
C THR A 115 -11.40 -15.94 9.36
N GLY A 116 -12.17 -15.71 8.29
CA GLY A 116 -12.21 -16.58 7.11
C GLY A 116 -12.99 -17.90 7.35
N SER A 117 -13.80 -17.93 8.43
CA SER A 117 -14.56 -19.12 8.83
C SER A 117 -16.08 -18.98 8.68
N ARG A 118 -16.58 -17.79 8.30
CA ARG A 118 -18.01 -17.46 8.23
C ARG A 118 -18.55 -17.62 6.80
N SER A 119 -18.47 -18.82 6.26
CA SER A 119 -18.89 -19.09 4.89
C SER A 119 -19.57 -20.45 4.76
N PRO A 120 -20.70 -20.56 4.03
CA PRO A 120 -21.34 -21.85 3.72
C PRO A 120 -20.49 -22.73 2.77
N TYR A 121 -19.49 -22.15 2.10
CA TYR A 121 -18.53 -22.88 1.26
C TYR A 121 -17.38 -23.49 2.07
N GLY A 122 -17.44 -23.42 3.40
CA GLY A 122 -16.43 -23.94 4.33
C GLY A 122 -15.45 -22.86 4.82
N ALA A 123 -14.82 -23.14 5.96
CA ALA A 123 -13.77 -22.29 6.50
C ALA A 123 -12.50 -22.41 5.64
N VAL A 124 -11.95 -21.27 5.24
CA VAL A 124 -10.66 -21.26 4.54
C VAL A 124 -9.53 -21.39 5.56
N ARG A 125 -8.73 -22.43 5.42
CA ARG A 125 -7.63 -22.74 6.34
C ARG A 125 -6.37 -21.96 5.95
N CYS A 126 -5.52 -21.63 6.94
CA CYS A 126 -4.20 -21.05 6.67
C CYS A 126 -3.41 -21.94 5.70
N ALA A 127 -2.64 -21.33 4.80
CA ALA A 127 -1.87 -22.05 3.79
C ALA A 127 -0.79 -22.94 4.41
N ALA A 128 0.01 -22.38 5.34
CA ALA A 128 1.11 -23.08 5.99
C ALA A 128 0.66 -23.93 7.20
N HIS A 129 -0.39 -23.51 7.91
CA HIS A 129 -0.84 -24.13 9.17
C HIS A 129 -2.37 -24.38 9.11
N PRO A 130 -2.81 -25.52 8.52
CA PRO A 130 -4.22 -25.77 8.23
C PRO A 130 -5.15 -25.91 9.46
N ASP A 131 -4.62 -26.01 10.66
CA ASP A 131 -5.35 -25.95 11.93
C ASP A 131 -5.71 -24.54 12.38
N ARG A 132 -5.06 -23.51 11.77
CA ARG A 132 -5.29 -22.09 12.04
C ARG A 132 -6.20 -21.47 10.99
N ILE A 133 -6.81 -20.35 11.35
CA ILE A 133 -7.62 -19.54 10.43
C ILE A 133 -6.75 -18.89 9.35
N SER A 134 -7.34 -18.65 8.18
CA SER A 134 -6.69 -17.87 7.12
C SER A 134 -6.62 -16.38 7.42
N GLY A 135 -7.41 -15.91 8.39
CA GLY A 135 -7.80 -14.52 8.46
C GLY A 135 -8.89 -14.19 7.43
N GLY A 136 -9.63 -13.10 7.68
CA GLY A 136 -10.79 -12.68 6.87
C GLY A 136 -10.95 -11.16 6.84
N SER A 137 -11.95 -10.73 6.12
CA SER A 137 -12.95 -11.47 5.37
C SER A 137 -12.44 -11.97 4.00
N SER A 138 -11.27 -11.54 3.50
CA SER A 138 -10.74 -11.89 2.17
C SER A 138 -9.90 -13.18 2.18
N SER A 139 -10.46 -14.22 2.79
CA SER A 139 -9.77 -15.48 3.12
C SER A 139 -9.25 -16.22 1.87
N GLY A 140 -10.12 -16.50 0.91
CA GLY A 140 -9.77 -17.23 -0.29
C GLY A 140 -8.76 -16.52 -1.17
N SER A 141 -8.88 -15.19 -1.34
CA SER A 141 -7.91 -14.40 -2.13
C SER A 141 -6.51 -14.44 -1.52
N ALA A 142 -6.39 -14.33 -0.19
CA ALA A 142 -5.09 -14.37 0.47
C ALA A 142 -4.44 -15.75 0.39
N VAL A 143 -5.22 -16.81 0.63
CA VAL A 143 -4.72 -18.20 0.55
C VAL A 143 -4.36 -18.57 -0.88
N ALA A 144 -5.10 -18.10 -1.89
CA ALA A 144 -4.78 -18.33 -3.30
C ALA A 144 -3.39 -17.78 -3.67
N VAL A 145 -3.04 -16.57 -3.18
CA VAL A 145 -1.70 -15.98 -3.37
C VAL A 145 -0.64 -16.76 -2.59
N ALA A 146 -0.89 -17.05 -1.32
CA ALA A 146 0.09 -17.74 -0.45
C ALA A 146 0.44 -19.15 -0.95
N LEU A 147 -0.51 -19.86 -1.56
CA LEU A 147 -0.30 -21.18 -2.16
C LEU A 147 0.27 -21.12 -3.59
N GLY A 148 0.48 -19.94 -4.15
CA GLY A 148 0.97 -19.76 -5.52
C GLY A 148 -0.04 -20.14 -6.62
N LEU A 149 -1.34 -20.20 -6.28
CA LEU A 149 -2.42 -20.48 -7.24
C LEU A 149 -2.60 -19.31 -8.21
N VAL A 150 -2.40 -18.09 -7.69
CA VAL A 150 -2.48 -16.83 -8.45
C VAL A 150 -1.33 -15.90 -8.06
N ASP A 151 -1.07 -14.90 -8.90
CA ASP A 151 -0.06 -13.87 -8.64
C ASP A 151 -0.63 -12.72 -7.81
N LEU A 152 -1.90 -12.38 -8.07
CA LEU A 152 -2.63 -11.31 -7.39
C LEU A 152 -3.96 -11.82 -6.84
N GLY A 153 -4.29 -11.38 -5.63
CA GLY A 153 -5.61 -11.58 -5.02
C GLY A 153 -6.33 -10.25 -4.83
N LEU A 154 -7.43 -10.01 -5.57
CA LEU A 154 -8.24 -8.84 -5.34
C LEU A 154 -9.17 -9.05 -4.16
N ALA A 155 -9.28 -8.06 -3.29
CA ALA A 155 -9.92 -8.16 -1.99
C ALA A 155 -10.62 -6.85 -1.60
N THR A 156 -11.28 -6.85 -0.44
CA THR A 156 -11.85 -5.63 0.17
C THR A 156 -11.42 -5.53 1.63
N ASP A 157 -11.29 -4.32 2.12
CA ASP A 157 -10.94 -4.01 3.51
C ASP A 157 -11.83 -2.90 4.05
N THR A 158 -12.59 -3.20 5.12
CA THR A 158 -13.42 -2.25 5.86
C THR A 158 -12.89 -2.03 7.28
N ALA A 159 -12.27 -3.10 7.85
CA ALA A 159 -11.83 -3.13 9.25
C ALA A 159 -10.49 -3.88 9.43
N GLY A 160 -9.87 -4.33 8.33
CA GLY A 160 -8.67 -5.15 8.36
C GLY A 160 -8.69 -6.32 7.40
N SER A 161 -9.75 -6.46 6.60
CA SER A 161 -9.96 -7.64 5.72
C SER A 161 -8.98 -7.76 4.54
N GLY A 162 -8.18 -6.74 4.26
CA GLY A 162 -7.05 -6.77 3.32
C GLY A 162 -5.69 -6.84 4.03
N ARG A 163 -5.65 -6.83 5.36
CA ARG A 163 -4.41 -6.79 6.16
C ARG A 163 -4.26 -8.02 7.06
N VAL A 164 -5.30 -8.38 7.82
CA VAL A 164 -5.28 -9.58 8.70
C VAL A 164 -4.98 -10.85 7.91
N PRO A 165 -5.68 -11.14 6.78
CA PRO A 165 -5.34 -12.30 5.96
C PRO A 165 -3.91 -12.25 5.41
N ALA A 166 -3.42 -11.07 4.97
CA ALA A 166 -2.06 -10.93 4.49
C ALA A 166 -1.02 -11.34 5.55
N ALA A 167 -1.18 -10.84 6.78
CA ALA A 167 -0.31 -11.17 7.90
C ALA A 167 -0.32 -12.67 8.23
N PHE A 168 -1.50 -13.31 8.23
CA PHE A 168 -1.64 -14.72 8.56
C PHE A 168 -1.24 -15.67 7.42
N GLN A 169 -1.12 -15.17 6.21
CA GLN A 169 -0.66 -15.93 5.07
C GLN A 169 0.80 -15.65 4.69
N GLY A 170 1.50 -14.76 5.41
CA GLY A 170 2.88 -14.41 5.12
C GLY A 170 3.07 -13.71 3.77
N ILE A 171 2.09 -12.93 3.34
CA ILE A 171 2.09 -12.18 2.08
C ILE A 171 1.90 -10.69 2.31
N VAL A 172 2.01 -9.91 1.25
CA VAL A 172 1.76 -8.47 1.27
C VAL A 172 0.28 -8.17 1.02
N GLY A 173 -0.29 -7.24 1.80
CA GLY A 173 -1.64 -6.72 1.58
C GLY A 173 -1.66 -5.20 1.60
N ILE A 174 -2.01 -4.57 0.46
CA ILE A 174 -2.12 -3.10 0.36
C ILE A 174 -3.57 -2.67 0.49
N LYS A 175 -3.85 -1.84 1.49
CA LYS A 175 -5.07 -1.06 1.63
C LYS A 175 -4.75 0.39 1.22
N PRO A 176 -5.12 0.81 0.01
CA PRO A 176 -4.87 2.19 -0.43
C PRO A 176 -5.71 3.19 0.38
N THR A 177 -5.40 4.46 0.26
CA THR A 177 -6.28 5.55 0.71
C THR A 177 -7.70 5.35 0.17
N ILE A 178 -8.73 5.58 0.99
CA ILE A 178 -10.14 5.43 0.58
C ILE A 178 -10.40 6.27 -0.68
N GLY A 179 -11.08 5.68 -1.65
CA GLY A 179 -11.49 6.34 -2.89
C GLY A 179 -10.41 6.44 -3.97
N LEU A 180 -9.13 6.10 -3.71
CA LEU A 180 -8.13 6.01 -4.78
C LEU A 180 -8.44 4.89 -5.77
N VAL A 181 -8.90 3.75 -5.28
CA VAL A 181 -9.44 2.65 -6.10
C VAL A 181 -10.95 2.68 -5.98
N PRO A 182 -11.69 2.70 -7.11
CA PRO A 182 -13.16 2.76 -7.10
C PRO A 182 -13.78 1.54 -6.42
N THR A 183 -14.90 1.75 -5.72
CA THR A 183 -15.71 0.71 -5.07
C THR A 183 -17.00 0.40 -5.82
N ALA A 184 -17.26 1.01 -6.97
CA ALA A 184 -18.35 0.62 -7.85
C ALA A 184 -18.23 -0.88 -8.21
N GLY A 185 -19.35 -1.61 -8.23
CA GLY A 185 -19.36 -3.06 -8.44
C GLY A 185 -18.85 -3.88 -7.24
N VAL A 186 -18.83 -3.29 -6.03
CA VAL A 186 -18.53 -4.00 -4.78
C VAL A 186 -19.80 -4.11 -3.93
N VAL A 187 -20.15 -5.32 -3.47
CA VAL A 187 -21.18 -5.51 -2.44
C VAL A 187 -20.66 -4.89 -1.13
N PRO A 188 -21.28 -3.82 -0.62
CA PRO A 188 -20.72 -3.06 0.49
C PRO A 188 -20.81 -3.81 1.83
N ALA A 189 -19.80 -3.62 2.67
CA ALA A 189 -19.84 -3.94 4.08
C ALA A 189 -20.14 -2.67 4.93
N CYS A 190 -19.42 -1.59 4.69
CA CYS A 190 -19.69 -0.26 5.22
C CYS A 190 -19.18 0.75 4.20
N ARG A 191 -20.09 1.27 3.37
CA ARG A 191 -19.77 2.03 2.16
C ARG A 191 -18.82 3.21 2.40
N SER A 192 -18.98 3.88 3.53
CA SER A 192 -18.12 5.01 3.91
C SER A 192 -16.66 4.64 4.17
N PHE A 193 -16.37 3.35 4.44
CA PHE A 193 -15.07 2.88 4.89
C PHE A 193 -14.51 1.72 4.07
N ASP A 194 -15.25 1.22 3.08
CA ASP A 194 -14.82 0.13 2.21
C ASP A 194 -13.67 0.57 1.30
N CYS A 195 -12.67 -0.30 1.14
CA CYS A 195 -11.60 -0.17 0.17
C CYS A 195 -11.48 -1.43 -0.66
N VAL A 196 -11.24 -1.30 -1.96
CA VAL A 196 -10.67 -2.40 -2.75
C VAL A 196 -9.18 -2.50 -2.43
N THR A 197 -8.70 -3.71 -2.16
CA THR A 197 -7.34 -4.02 -1.71
C THR A 197 -6.74 -5.14 -2.56
N VAL A 198 -5.43 -5.30 -2.50
CA VAL A 198 -4.73 -6.33 -3.27
C VAL A 198 -3.75 -7.11 -2.38
N PHE A 199 -3.68 -8.41 -2.63
CA PHE A 199 -2.65 -9.31 -2.12
C PHE A 199 -1.66 -9.66 -3.22
N ALA A 200 -0.38 -9.71 -2.86
CA ALA A 200 0.71 -10.22 -3.68
C ALA A 200 1.83 -10.77 -2.79
N THR A 201 2.82 -11.41 -3.40
CA THR A 201 3.99 -11.92 -2.66
C THR A 201 5.03 -10.84 -2.35
N THR A 202 4.99 -9.71 -3.08
CA THR A 202 5.93 -8.58 -2.92
C THR A 202 5.18 -7.25 -2.87
N VAL A 203 5.82 -6.25 -2.24
CA VAL A 203 5.28 -4.88 -2.21
C VAL A 203 5.21 -4.30 -3.62
N ASP A 204 6.23 -4.56 -4.45
CA ASP A 204 6.27 -4.07 -5.84
C ASP A 204 5.11 -4.59 -6.68
N ALA A 205 4.80 -5.89 -6.62
CA ALA A 205 3.69 -6.46 -7.38
C ALA A 205 2.33 -5.91 -6.90
N ALA A 206 2.16 -5.78 -5.59
CA ALA A 206 0.94 -5.22 -5.01
C ALA A 206 0.76 -3.74 -5.37
N GLU A 207 1.82 -2.93 -5.29
CA GLU A 207 1.79 -1.50 -5.62
C GLU A 207 1.52 -1.29 -7.12
N ALA A 208 2.13 -2.08 -8.00
CA ALA A 208 1.88 -2.04 -9.44
C ALA A 208 0.41 -2.33 -9.78
N ALA A 209 -0.21 -3.30 -9.09
CA ALA A 209 -1.63 -3.60 -9.27
C ALA A 209 -2.53 -2.45 -8.76
N VAL A 210 -2.24 -1.88 -7.57
CA VAL A 210 -2.96 -0.70 -7.06
C VAL A 210 -2.87 0.46 -8.03
N ALA A 211 -1.69 0.68 -8.59
CA ALA A 211 -1.44 1.71 -9.58
C ALA A 211 -2.37 1.63 -10.80
N VAL A 212 -2.52 0.43 -11.35
CA VAL A 212 -3.41 0.16 -12.47
C VAL A 212 -4.88 0.38 -12.10
N MET A 213 -5.27 0.04 -10.87
CA MET A 213 -6.65 0.19 -10.39
C MET A 213 -7.03 1.63 -10.05
N THR A 214 -6.05 2.49 -9.76
CA THR A 214 -6.26 3.86 -9.23
C THR A 214 -6.93 4.78 -10.26
N GLY A 215 -7.75 5.68 -9.74
CA GLY A 215 -8.40 6.77 -10.49
C GLY A 215 -9.93 6.71 -10.41
N PRO A 216 -10.61 7.83 -10.64
CA PRO A 216 -12.06 7.92 -10.57
C PRO A 216 -12.74 7.00 -11.59
N ALA A 217 -13.94 6.55 -11.27
CA ALA A 217 -14.78 5.77 -12.17
C ALA A 217 -16.17 6.41 -12.29
N PRO A 218 -16.81 6.34 -13.46
CA PRO A 218 -18.19 6.81 -13.63
C PRO A 218 -19.11 6.10 -12.64
N GLY A 219 -19.99 6.86 -12.00
CA GLY A 219 -20.97 6.34 -11.04
C GLY A 219 -20.41 5.99 -9.64
N ASP A 220 -19.13 6.22 -9.36
CA ASP A 220 -18.58 6.08 -8.02
C ASP A 220 -18.43 7.45 -7.34
N PRO A 221 -19.33 7.82 -6.42
CA PRO A 221 -19.28 9.10 -5.74
C PRO A 221 -18.15 9.20 -4.70
N SER A 222 -17.54 8.07 -4.33
CA SER A 222 -16.45 8.00 -3.34
C SER A 222 -15.06 8.16 -3.98
N GLY A 223 -14.99 8.18 -5.32
CA GLY A 223 -13.73 8.28 -6.07
C GLY A 223 -12.95 9.55 -5.75
N ARG A 224 -11.65 9.39 -5.48
CA ARG A 224 -10.72 10.50 -5.18
C ARG A 224 -9.52 10.44 -6.11
N ALA A 225 -9.06 11.60 -6.55
CA ALA A 225 -7.79 11.72 -7.28
C ALA A 225 -6.63 11.96 -6.32
N TRP A 226 -5.42 11.63 -6.75
CA TRP A 226 -4.21 12.01 -6.03
C TRP A 226 -4.13 13.54 -5.92
N PRO A 227 -3.92 14.09 -4.72
CA PRO A 227 -3.52 15.49 -4.58
C PRO A 227 -2.17 15.72 -5.28
N ALA A 228 -2.00 16.88 -5.88
CA ALA A 228 -0.75 17.22 -6.57
C ALA A 228 0.47 17.28 -5.61
N ASP A 229 0.23 17.49 -4.33
CA ASP A 229 1.21 17.60 -3.26
C ASP A 229 1.37 16.31 -2.42
N ALA A 230 0.76 15.21 -2.85
CA ALA A 230 0.95 13.93 -2.17
C ALA A 230 2.44 13.54 -2.16
N PRO A 231 2.95 12.99 -1.04
CA PRO A 231 4.34 12.58 -0.95
C PRO A 231 4.65 11.44 -1.92
N LEU A 232 5.79 11.54 -2.61
CA LEU A 232 6.23 10.60 -3.64
C LEU A 232 7.07 9.45 -3.07
N GLY A 233 7.51 9.53 -1.82
CA GLY A 233 8.29 8.48 -1.16
C GLY A 233 8.60 8.81 0.29
N ALA A 234 9.14 7.82 1.01
CA ALA A 234 9.59 7.99 2.38
C ALA A 234 10.92 8.77 2.44
N PRO A 235 11.16 9.54 3.51
CA PRO A 235 12.49 10.11 3.75
C PRO A 235 13.52 8.99 4.01
N GLY A 236 14.81 9.24 3.67
CA GLY A 236 15.87 8.25 3.83
C GLY A 236 16.11 7.82 5.30
N LYS A 237 15.63 8.58 6.27
CA LYS A 237 15.58 8.26 7.71
C LYS A 237 14.15 8.50 8.20
N PRO A 238 13.25 7.55 8.02
CA PRO A 238 11.84 7.74 8.37
C PRO A 238 11.65 7.79 9.89
N ARG A 239 10.73 8.65 10.34
CA ARG A 239 10.26 8.71 11.72
C ARG A 239 9.05 7.79 11.86
N ILE A 240 9.21 6.72 12.62
CA ILE A 240 8.24 5.65 12.75
C ILE A 240 7.56 5.75 14.11
N GLY A 241 6.26 6.03 14.09
CA GLY A 241 5.42 5.96 15.28
C GLY A 241 5.26 4.53 15.76
N VAL A 242 5.50 4.31 17.04
CA VAL A 242 5.23 3.02 17.70
C VAL A 242 4.36 3.25 18.93
N PRO A 243 3.43 2.34 19.27
CA PRO A 243 2.56 2.51 20.42
C PRO A 243 3.33 2.41 21.75
N ALA A 244 2.81 3.08 22.77
CA ALA A 244 3.28 2.88 24.13
C ALA A 244 3.12 1.40 24.55
N PRO A 245 4.00 0.85 25.43
CA PRO A 245 3.94 -0.54 25.87
C PRO A 245 2.56 -0.99 26.38
N ALA A 246 1.84 -0.13 27.07
CA ALA A 246 0.50 -0.41 27.60
C ALA A 246 -0.54 -0.70 26.51
N ALA A 247 -0.42 -0.08 25.34
CA ALA A 247 -1.32 -0.31 24.20
C ALA A 247 -1.07 -1.64 23.47
N LEU A 248 0.00 -2.36 23.83
CA LEU A 248 0.36 -3.68 23.33
C LEU A 248 0.20 -4.78 24.41
N ALA A 249 -0.52 -4.51 25.48
CA ALA A 249 -0.69 -5.44 26.60
C ALA A 249 -1.45 -6.74 26.24
N GLU A 250 -2.20 -6.73 25.14
CA GLU A 250 -2.91 -7.92 24.63
C GLU A 250 -1.97 -8.92 23.91
N LEU A 251 -0.76 -8.49 23.55
CA LEU A 251 0.21 -9.38 22.90
C LEU A 251 0.80 -10.37 23.90
N SER A 252 0.98 -11.63 23.50
CA SER A 252 1.82 -12.57 24.23
C SER A 252 3.27 -12.08 24.29
N VAL A 253 4.07 -12.65 25.17
CA VAL A 253 5.50 -12.30 25.30
C VAL A 253 6.25 -12.53 23.98
N SER A 254 5.96 -13.64 23.29
CA SER A 254 6.57 -14.00 22.01
C SER A 254 6.16 -13.02 20.89
N TRP A 255 4.88 -12.65 20.79
CA TRP A 255 4.37 -11.68 19.82
C TRP A 255 4.95 -10.29 20.08
N ARG A 256 5.06 -9.91 21.35
CA ARG A 256 5.68 -8.63 21.72
C ARG A 256 7.15 -8.60 21.32
N ALA A 257 7.91 -9.66 21.61
CA ALA A 257 9.33 -9.75 21.23
C ALA A 257 9.53 -9.70 19.72
N ALA A 258 8.66 -10.34 18.93
CA ALA A 258 8.69 -10.26 17.47
C ALA A 258 8.46 -8.84 16.97
N PHE A 259 7.46 -8.13 17.51
CA PHE A 259 7.19 -6.74 17.17
C PHE A 259 8.37 -5.82 17.51
N ASP A 260 8.91 -5.95 18.72
CA ASP A 260 10.08 -5.16 19.16
C ASP A 260 11.31 -5.47 18.29
N GLY A 261 11.47 -6.71 17.80
CA GLY A 261 12.50 -7.10 16.84
C GLY A 261 12.37 -6.42 15.48
N VAL A 262 11.14 -6.24 14.96
CA VAL A 262 10.91 -5.45 13.72
C VAL A 262 11.30 -4.00 13.93
N ALA A 263 10.87 -3.39 15.04
CA ALA A 263 11.22 -2.02 15.37
C ALA A 263 12.74 -1.81 15.48
N ALA A 264 13.44 -2.74 16.13
CA ALA A 264 14.91 -2.70 16.26
C ALA A 264 15.62 -2.81 14.90
N ARG A 265 15.14 -3.67 13.98
CA ARG A 265 15.68 -3.76 12.61
C ARG A 265 15.53 -2.44 11.85
N LEU A 266 14.39 -1.78 11.98
CA LEU A 266 14.15 -0.48 11.33
C LEU A 266 15.10 0.60 11.89
N VAL A 267 15.37 0.60 13.20
CA VAL A 267 16.41 1.48 13.80
C VAL A 267 17.79 1.19 13.23
N ALA A 268 18.16 -0.08 13.08
CA ALA A 268 19.43 -0.47 12.47
C ALA A 268 19.55 -0.01 11.00
N LEU A 269 18.43 0.14 10.30
CA LEU A 269 18.37 0.73 8.95
C LEU A 269 18.31 2.26 8.94
N GLY A 270 18.39 2.91 10.11
CA GLY A 270 18.48 4.36 10.26
C GLY A 270 17.14 5.07 10.55
N ALA A 271 16.06 4.33 10.81
CA ALA A 271 14.81 4.93 11.23
C ALA A 271 14.88 5.48 12.67
N GLU A 272 14.08 6.51 12.95
CA GLU A 272 13.85 7.05 14.29
C GLU A 272 12.50 6.56 14.83
N LEU A 273 12.48 5.96 16.03
CA LEU A 273 11.24 5.58 16.68
C LEU A 273 10.67 6.72 17.53
N VAL A 274 9.38 6.98 17.38
CA VAL A 274 8.64 8.01 18.13
C VAL A 274 7.44 7.35 18.81
N GLN A 275 7.27 7.55 20.11
CA GLN A 275 6.13 7.01 20.82
C GLN A 275 4.85 7.76 20.46
N VAL A 276 3.77 7.02 20.16
CA VAL A 276 2.45 7.52 19.76
C VAL A 276 1.39 7.06 20.75
N ASP A 277 0.52 7.96 21.19
CA ASP A 277 -0.68 7.60 21.95
C ASP A 277 -1.72 6.96 21.01
N LEU A 278 -2.00 5.66 21.25
CA LEU A 278 -2.91 4.90 20.42
C LEU A 278 -4.38 5.03 20.83
N GLU A 279 -4.70 5.62 22.00
CA GLU A 279 -6.09 5.69 22.51
C GLU A 279 -7.07 6.39 21.54
N PRO A 280 -6.75 7.53 20.89
CA PRO A 280 -7.66 8.12 19.91
C PRO A 280 -7.97 7.22 18.72
N PHE A 281 -7.00 6.41 18.30
CA PHE A 281 -7.14 5.44 17.20
C PHE A 281 -8.06 4.30 17.62
N LEU A 282 -7.79 3.67 18.76
CA LEU A 282 -8.60 2.57 19.29
C LEU A 282 -10.04 3.02 19.56
N ALA A 283 -10.22 4.23 20.12
CA ALA A 283 -11.55 4.79 20.35
C ALA A 283 -12.32 5.01 19.04
N ALA A 284 -11.66 5.45 17.97
CA ALA A 284 -12.26 5.58 16.64
C ALA A 284 -12.66 4.21 16.06
N GLY A 285 -11.77 3.22 16.14
CA GLY A 285 -12.05 1.86 15.67
C GLY A 285 -13.27 1.24 16.33
N ARG A 286 -13.45 1.44 17.64
CA ARG A 286 -14.63 0.94 18.38
C ARG A 286 -15.96 1.44 17.83
N LEU A 287 -16.00 2.63 17.19
CA LEU A 287 -17.24 3.18 16.63
C LEU A 287 -17.78 2.37 15.45
N LEU A 288 -16.94 1.62 14.73
CA LEU A 288 -17.38 0.86 13.55
C LEU A 288 -18.37 -0.26 13.92
N TYR A 289 -18.13 -0.98 15.02
CA TYR A 289 -18.96 -2.13 15.41
C TYR A 289 -19.78 -1.87 16.69
N ARG A 290 -19.28 -1.06 17.63
CA ARG A 290 -19.98 -0.72 18.88
C ARG A 290 -20.74 0.60 18.78
N GLY A 291 -20.53 1.39 17.72
CA GLY A 291 -21.24 2.60 17.39
C GLY A 291 -22.32 2.40 16.34
N ALA A 292 -22.87 3.51 15.84
CA ALA A 292 -23.97 3.49 14.89
C ALA A 292 -23.54 3.23 13.42
N PHE A 293 -22.22 3.22 13.10
CA PHE A 293 -21.76 2.96 11.73
C PHE A 293 -22.12 1.56 11.22
N VAL A 294 -22.38 0.59 12.11
CA VAL A 294 -22.89 -0.71 11.73
C VAL A 294 -24.25 -0.64 11.02
N ALA A 295 -24.97 0.48 11.13
CA ALA A 295 -26.21 0.74 10.38
C ALA A 295 -26.01 0.76 8.86
N GLU A 296 -24.80 1.16 8.38
CA GLU A 296 -24.48 1.08 6.95
C GLU A 296 -24.49 -0.36 6.42
N ARG A 297 -24.08 -1.32 7.27
CA ARG A 297 -24.14 -2.75 6.94
C ARG A 297 -25.59 -3.22 6.78
N TYR A 298 -26.49 -2.77 7.66
CA TYR A 298 -27.92 -3.05 7.52
C TYR A 298 -28.50 -2.38 6.26
N ALA A 299 -28.12 -1.13 5.98
CA ALA A 299 -28.55 -0.42 4.77
C ALA A 299 -28.08 -1.14 3.49
N ALA A 300 -26.91 -1.76 3.50
CA ALA A 300 -26.34 -2.48 2.35
C ALA A 300 -27.02 -3.83 2.11
N VAL A 301 -27.17 -4.64 3.16
CA VAL A 301 -27.58 -6.05 3.03
C VAL A 301 -28.68 -6.48 4.03
N GLY A 302 -29.27 -5.56 4.76
CA GLY A 302 -30.30 -5.88 5.79
C GLY A 302 -31.53 -6.59 5.25
N ALA A 303 -31.95 -6.29 4.02
CA ALA A 303 -33.07 -6.97 3.35
C ALA A 303 -32.87 -8.50 3.21
N VAL A 304 -31.64 -8.98 3.24
CA VAL A 304 -31.28 -10.40 3.22
C VAL A 304 -31.86 -11.13 4.44
N LEU A 305 -31.94 -10.47 5.61
CA LEU A 305 -32.50 -11.06 6.83
C LEU A 305 -33.97 -11.43 6.72
N GLU A 306 -34.73 -10.71 5.89
CA GLU A 306 -36.15 -10.87 5.71
C GLU A 306 -36.47 -11.77 4.49
N ARG A 307 -35.58 -11.71 3.48
CA ARG A 307 -35.80 -12.35 2.19
C ARG A 307 -35.39 -13.83 2.16
N TYR A 308 -34.33 -14.20 2.93
CA TYR A 308 -33.76 -15.54 2.84
C TYR A 308 -33.87 -16.33 4.14
N PRO A 309 -33.93 -17.69 4.06
CA PRO A 309 -33.97 -18.56 5.21
C PRO A 309 -32.78 -18.36 6.14
N ARG A 310 -33.00 -18.59 7.43
CA ARG A 310 -31.96 -18.36 8.47
C ARG A 310 -30.70 -19.23 8.26
N GLU A 311 -30.89 -20.44 7.75
CA GLU A 311 -29.85 -21.42 7.47
C GLU A 311 -28.89 -21.00 6.33
N HIS A 312 -29.26 -20.00 5.52
CA HIS A 312 -28.42 -19.47 4.46
C HIS A 312 -27.45 -18.37 4.97
N LEU A 313 -27.60 -17.98 6.23
CA LEU A 313 -26.80 -16.92 6.85
C LEU A 313 -25.97 -17.49 8.00
N ASP A 314 -24.69 -17.15 8.04
CA ASP A 314 -23.84 -17.41 9.20
C ASP A 314 -24.47 -16.78 10.46
N PRO A 315 -24.59 -17.49 11.59
CA PRO A 315 -25.25 -17.00 12.79
C PRO A 315 -24.65 -15.69 13.34
N SER A 316 -23.32 -15.55 13.29
CA SER A 316 -22.62 -14.34 13.76
C SER A 316 -22.87 -13.17 12.83
N VAL A 317 -22.82 -13.39 11.51
CA VAL A 317 -23.11 -12.37 10.49
C VAL A 317 -24.54 -11.89 10.62
N ARG A 318 -25.49 -12.82 10.75
CA ARG A 318 -26.90 -12.50 10.98
C ARG A 318 -27.11 -11.65 12.23
N ALA A 319 -26.49 -12.04 13.36
CA ALA A 319 -26.63 -11.30 14.62
C ALA A 319 -26.10 -9.87 14.49
N ILE A 320 -24.94 -9.67 13.84
CA ILE A 320 -24.35 -8.34 13.61
C ILE A 320 -25.25 -7.46 12.75
N ILE A 321 -25.76 -8.00 11.64
CA ILE A 321 -26.65 -7.24 10.74
C ILE A 321 -27.99 -6.92 11.43
N ALA A 322 -28.59 -7.89 12.12
CA ALA A 322 -29.87 -7.70 12.81
C ALA A 322 -29.78 -6.65 13.91
N ALA A 323 -28.68 -6.61 14.68
CA ALA A 323 -28.48 -5.63 15.74
C ALA A 323 -28.43 -4.17 15.23
N ALA A 324 -28.15 -3.98 13.95
CA ALA A 324 -28.08 -2.65 13.34
C ALA A 324 -29.45 -2.09 12.89
N ARG A 325 -30.50 -2.92 12.88
CA ARG A 325 -31.82 -2.58 12.32
C ARG A 325 -32.46 -1.35 12.99
N ASP A 326 -32.41 -1.31 14.29
CA ASP A 326 -33.18 -0.35 15.10
C ASP A 326 -32.30 0.79 15.65
N ILE A 327 -31.14 1.03 15.03
CA ILE A 327 -30.27 2.14 15.41
C ILE A 327 -30.89 3.47 14.95
N PRO A 328 -31.25 4.37 15.87
CA PRO A 328 -31.87 5.63 15.49
C PRO A 328 -30.87 6.57 14.82
N ALA A 329 -31.32 7.33 13.82
CA ALA A 329 -30.48 8.20 12.99
C ALA A 329 -29.67 9.23 13.81
N HIS A 330 -30.21 9.76 14.90
CA HIS A 330 -29.48 10.73 15.75
C HIS A 330 -28.20 10.13 16.39
N ARG A 331 -28.17 8.80 16.62
CA ARG A 331 -26.94 8.14 17.09
C ARG A 331 -25.85 8.13 16.02
N LEU A 332 -26.22 7.92 14.74
CA LEU A 332 -25.26 8.00 13.65
C LEU A 332 -24.66 9.41 13.53
N VAL A 333 -25.49 10.45 13.66
CA VAL A 333 -25.01 11.85 13.67
C VAL A 333 -24.04 12.09 14.82
N ALA A 334 -24.40 11.67 16.04
CA ALA A 334 -23.53 11.84 17.23
C ALA A 334 -22.20 11.07 17.09
N ASP A 335 -22.22 9.86 16.54
CA ASP A 335 -21.01 9.07 16.31
C ASP A 335 -20.14 9.64 15.18
N THR A 336 -20.74 10.25 14.15
CA THR A 336 -20.02 10.99 13.10
C THR A 336 -19.26 12.18 13.68
N GLU A 337 -19.91 12.97 14.54
CA GLU A 337 -19.25 14.08 15.24
C GLU A 337 -18.15 13.58 16.19
N ARG A 338 -18.39 12.48 16.91
CA ARG A 338 -17.40 11.87 17.78
C ARG A 338 -16.19 11.38 16.97
N LEU A 339 -16.42 10.72 15.84
CA LEU A 339 -15.37 10.28 14.93
C LEU A 339 -14.53 11.47 14.44
N ALA A 340 -15.15 12.58 14.04
CA ALA A 340 -14.44 13.77 13.60
C ALA A 340 -13.48 14.31 14.68
N ARG A 341 -13.93 14.36 15.95
CA ARG A 341 -13.07 14.76 17.09
C ARG A 341 -11.92 13.77 17.31
N LEU A 342 -12.20 12.46 17.27
CA LEU A 342 -11.18 11.42 17.44
C LEU A 342 -10.17 11.44 16.30
N ARG A 343 -10.63 11.66 15.05
CA ARG A 343 -9.77 11.82 13.88
C ARG A 343 -8.80 13.00 14.06
N GLY A 344 -9.29 14.16 14.52
CA GLY A 344 -8.43 15.31 14.82
C GLY A 344 -7.33 14.97 15.83
N ARG A 345 -7.66 14.26 16.91
CA ARG A 345 -6.71 13.82 17.93
C ARG A 345 -5.72 12.78 17.40
N ALA A 346 -6.18 11.78 16.65
CA ALA A 346 -5.34 10.75 16.05
C ALA A 346 -4.36 11.34 15.02
N LEU A 347 -4.83 12.23 14.14
CA LEU A 347 -3.99 12.89 13.15
C LEU A 347 -2.96 13.84 13.80
N ALA A 348 -3.26 14.42 14.96
CA ALA A 348 -2.28 15.19 15.73
C ALA A 348 -1.12 14.30 16.24
N GLN A 349 -1.40 13.05 16.64
CA GLN A 349 -0.36 12.09 17.01
C GLN A 349 0.55 11.73 15.82
N LEU A 350 0.03 11.76 14.59
CA LEU A 350 0.81 11.51 13.37
C LEU A 350 1.55 12.74 12.83
N ALA A 351 1.44 13.91 13.47
CA ALA A 351 2.12 15.13 13.00
C ALA A 351 3.65 15.04 13.05
N GLY A 352 4.15 14.22 13.97
CA GLY A 352 5.59 14.08 14.20
C GLY A 352 6.21 12.82 13.60
N VAL A 353 5.46 12.02 12.82
CA VAL A 353 5.92 10.76 12.25
C VAL A 353 5.53 10.64 10.78
N ASP A 354 6.32 9.88 10.03
CA ASP A 354 6.04 9.59 8.63
C ASP A 354 5.03 8.44 8.50
N VAL A 355 5.17 7.43 9.37
CA VAL A 355 4.29 6.26 9.44
C VAL A 355 4.06 5.80 10.87
N LEU A 356 2.98 5.05 11.10
CA LEU A 356 2.69 4.30 12.32
C LEU A 356 2.93 2.81 12.04
N LEU A 357 3.70 2.14 12.89
CA LEU A 357 3.97 0.70 12.83
C LEU A 357 3.22 -0.03 13.95
N LEU A 358 2.48 -1.08 13.59
CA LEU A 358 1.71 -1.91 14.53
C LEU A 358 1.84 -3.39 14.18
N PRO A 359 1.69 -4.32 15.15
CA PRO A 359 1.34 -5.70 14.81
C PRO A 359 0.01 -5.68 14.07
N THR A 360 -0.16 -6.55 13.07
CA THR A 360 -1.42 -6.56 12.30
C THR A 360 -2.59 -7.07 13.13
N ALA A 361 -2.34 -8.09 13.95
CA ALA A 361 -3.31 -8.66 14.88
C ALA A 361 -2.59 -9.01 16.21
N PRO A 362 -3.29 -9.21 17.33
CA PRO A 362 -2.66 -9.55 18.60
C PRO A 362 -2.30 -11.04 18.73
N GLU A 363 -2.91 -11.90 17.92
CA GLU A 363 -2.76 -13.35 17.94
C GLU A 363 -3.09 -13.98 16.59
N HIS A 364 -2.65 -15.23 16.33
CA HIS A 364 -3.10 -16.03 15.19
C HIS A 364 -3.84 -17.28 15.71
N PRO A 365 -5.18 -17.23 15.86
CA PRO A 365 -5.95 -18.28 16.52
C PRO A 365 -6.14 -19.51 15.63
N THR A 366 -6.43 -20.66 16.27
CA THR A 366 -6.86 -21.87 15.60
C THR A 366 -8.34 -21.79 15.20
N LEU A 367 -8.75 -22.65 14.25
CA LEU A 367 -10.17 -22.82 13.89
C LEU A 367 -11.03 -23.23 15.11
N ALA A 368 -10.48 -24.08 15.99
CA ALA A 368 -11.16 -24.51 17.23
C ALA A 368 -11.37 -23.32 18.20
N ALA A 369 -10.38 -22.45 18.36
CA ALA A 369 -10.51 -21.26 19.20
C ALA A 369 -11.59 -20.29 18.68
N VAL A 370 -11.67 -20.11 17.36
CA VAL A 370 -12.73 -19.29 16.74
C VAL A 370 -14.10 -19.94 16.90
N ALA A 371 -14.21 -21.26 16.77
CA ALA A 371 -15.47 -21.98 16.98
C ALA A 371 -15.99 -21.85 18.42
N ALA A 372 -15.09 -21.81 19.40
CA ALA A 372 -15.43 -21.65 20.82
C ALA A 372 -15.90 -20.21 21.17
N ASP A 373 -15.32 -19.19 20.54
CA ASP A 373 -15.63 -17.77 20.77
C ASP A 373 -15.62 -16.96 19.45
N PRO A 374 -16.67 -17.13 18.59
CA PRO A 374 -16.64 -16.56 17.24
C PRO A 374 -16.76 -15.03 17.20
N LEU A 375 -17.29 -14.38 18.24
CA LEU A 375 -17.41 -12.94 18.31
C LEU A 375 -16.23 -12.28 19.01
N GLY A 376 -15.80 -12.81 20.15
CA GLY A 376 -14.71 -12.24 20.93
C GLY A 376 -13.36 -12.38 20.21
N VAL A 377 -13.05 -13.54 19.62
CA VAL A 377 -11.85 -13.71 18.79
C VAL A 377 -11.85 -12.70 17.63
N ASN A 378 -12.97 -12.60 16.92
CA ASN A 378 -13.09 -11.67 15.80
C ASN A 378 -12.87 -10.20 16.23
N GLU A 379 -13.38 -9.80 17.39
CA GLU A 379 -13.18 -8.45 17.93
C GLU A 379 -11.70 -8.19 18.24
N ARG A 380 -11.03 -9.13 18.92
CA ARG A 380 -9.60 -9.02 19.23
C ARG A 380 -8.74 -8.90 17.99
N LEU A 381 -9.02 -9.67 16.92
CA LEU A 381 -8.29 -9.58 15.65
C LEU A 381 -8.33 -8.18 15.04
N GLY A 382 -9.39 -7.41 15.28
CA GLY A 382 -9.56 -6.07 14.78
C GLY A 382 -8.88 -4.95 15.59
N THR A 383 -8.25 -5.26 16.73
CA THR A 383 -7.71 -4.28 17.67
C THR A 383 -6.83 -3.22 16.99
N TYR A 384 -5.89 -3.65 16.16
CA TYR A 384 -4.91 -2.76 15.50
C TYR A 384 -5.26 -2.40 14.06
N THR A 385 -6.37 -2.90 13.50
CA THR A 385 -6.72 -2.68 12.10
C THR A 385 -8.00 -1.89 11.88
N THR A 386 -9.00 -1.99 12.77
CA THR A 386 -10.35 -1.44 12.54
C THR A 386 -10.34 0.08 12.37
N PHE A 387 -9.50 0.80 13.10
CA PHE A 387 -9.45 2.27 13.04
C PHE A 387 -8.87 2.82 11.74
N THR A 388 -8.07 2.03 11.01
CA THR A 388 -7.37 2.47 9.78
C THR A 388 -8.34 3.06 8.75
N ASN A 389 -9.46 2.36 8.52
CA ASN A 389 -10.47 2.78 7.55
C ASN A 389 -11.27 3.98 8.06
N VAL A 390 -11.75 3.94 9.30
CA VAL A 390 -12.57 5.04 9.84
C VAL A 390 -11.79 6.34 10.01
N LEU A 391 -10.47 6.27 10.13
CA LEU A 391 -9.57 7.42 10.17
C LEU A 391 -9.01 7.81 8.79
N ASP A 392 -9.38 7.09 7.72
CA ASP A 392 -8.90 7.32 6.34
C ASP A 392 -7.36 7.27 6.26
N LEU A 393 -6.76 6.20 6.80
CA LEU A 393 -5.32 5.97 6.69
C LEU A 393 -5.01 5.02 5.53
N ALA A 394 -3.91 5.24 4.82
CA ALA A 394 -3.30 4.26 3.93
C ALA A 394 -2.57 3.19 4.77
N ALA A 395 -2.51 1.94 4.30
CA ALA A 395 -1.86 0.88 5.05
C ALA A 395 -1.29 -0.23 4.15
N VAL A 396 -0.16 -0.80 4.56
CA VAL A 396 0.43 -2.01 3.97
C VAL A 396 0.73 -3.00 5.10
N ALA A 397 0.15 -4.19 5.01
CA ALA A 397 0.54 -5.32 5.86
C ALA A 397 1.63 -6.13 5.15
N VAL A 398 2.67 -6.50 5.90
CA VAL A 398 3.80 -7.29 5.39
C VAL A 398 4.15 -8.42 6.34
N PRO A 399 4.71 -9.53 5.82
CA PRO A 399 5.24 -10.60 6.66
C PRO A 399 6.44 -10.11 7.49
N ALA A 400 6.52 -10.57 8.73
CA ALA A 400 7.59 -10.19 9.65
C ALA A 400 8.22 -11.38 10.40
N GLY A 401 7.93 -12.60 9.96
CA GLY A 401 8.44 -13.85 10.51
C GLY A 401 7.34 -14.81 10.96
N GLU A 402 7.68 -15.73 11.83
CA GLU A 402 6.77 -16.70 12.45
C GLU A 402 6.86 -16.59 13.96
N VAL A 403 5.73 -16.75 14.65
CA VAL A 403 5.62 -16.71 16.11
C VAL A 403 4.59 -17.76 16.56
N ASP A 404 4.91 -18.53 17.61
CA ASP A 404 4.02 -19.54 18.21
C ASP A 404 3.45 -20.53 17.16
N GLY A 405 4.28 -20.90 16.17
CA GLY A 405 3.92 -21.85 15.12
C GLY A 405 2.91 -21.27 14.11
N GLY A 406 2.96 -19.98 13.82
CA GLY A 406 2.18 -19.37 12.76
C GLY A 406 2.81 -18.09 12.21
N PRO A 407 2.46 -17.67 11.00
CA PRO A 407 2.93 -16.42 10.43
C PRO A 407 2.61 -15.21 11.33
N PHE A 408 3.59 -14.31 11.44
CA PHE A 408 3.49 -13.02 12.10
C PHE A 408 3.67 -11.91 11.07
N GLY A 409 2.79 -10.93 11.10
CA GLY A 409 2.87 -9.76 10.22
C GLY A 409 2.66 -8.44 10.96
N VAL A 410 3.24 -7.40 10.40
CA VAL A 410 3.08 -6.03 10.88
C VAL A 410 2.38 -5.18 9.82
N THR A 411 1.72 -4.12 10.26
CA THR A 411 1.06 -3.14 9.38
C THR A 411 1.73 -1.78 9.54
N VAL A 412 2.21 -1.25 8.43
CA VAL A 412 2.66 0.14 8.29
C VAL A 412 1.48 0.98 7.84
N GLN A 413 1.23 2.11 8.50
CA GLN A 413 0.06 2.97 8.23
C GLN A 413 0.50 4.44 8.19
N ALA A 414 -0.18 5.24 7.36
CA ALA A 414 0.05 6.68 7.32
C ALA A 414 -1.24 7.43 6.98
N ARG A 415 -1.19 8.75 7.02
CA ARG A 415 -2.29 9.60 6.58
C ARG A 415 -2.72 9.29 5.16
N ALA A 416 -3.96 9.63 4.84
CA ALA A 416 -4.45 9.53 3.47
C ALA A 416 -3.47 10.17 2.47
N PHE A 417 -3.31 9.52 1.33
CA PHE A 417 -2.41 9.89 0.23
C PHE A 417 -0.90 9.76 0.52
N ALA A 418 -0.51 9.20 1.65
CA ALA A 418 0.87 8.82 1.92
C ALA A 418 1.15 7.33 1.58
N ASP A 419 0.39 6.76 0.65
CA ASP A 419 0.46 5.34 0.25
C ASP A 419 1.87 4.93 -0.18
N ARG A 420 2.59 5.80 -0.91
CA ARG A 420 3.97 5.54 -1.32
C ARG A 420 4.97 5.56 -0.16
N VAL A 421 4.75 6.43 0.83
CA VAL A 421 5.56 6.45 2.06
C VAL A 421 5.39 5.14 2.83
N VAL A 422 4.15 4.67 2.93
CA VAL A 422 3.82 3.38 3.57
C VAL A 422 4.48 2.22 2.83
N ALA A 423 4.42 2.20 1.49
CA ALA A 423 5.02 1.17 0.66
C ALA A 423 6.56 1.15 0.80
N ASP A 424 7.22 2.31 0.80
CA ASP A 424 8.68 2.40 0.95
C ASP A 424 9.13 1.89 2.33
N VAL A 425 8.42 2.24 3.42
CA VAL A 425 8.74 1.69 4.75
C VAL A 425 8.42 0.19 4.84
N ALA A 426 7.37 -0.29 4.17
CA ALA A 426 7.07 -1.71 4.06
C ALA A 426 8.22 -2.48 3.38
N ARG A 427 8.83 -1.93 2.32
CA ARG A 427 10.03 -2.50 1.67
C ARG A 427 11.24 -2.58 2.60
N LEU A 428 11.44 -1.61 3.49
CA LEU A 428 12.50 -1.71 4.50
C LEU A 428 12.31 -2.94 5.42
N ILE A 429 11.06 -3.32 5.69
CA ILE A 429 10.75 -4.49 6.51
C ILE A 429 10.96 -5.79 5.73
N THR A 430 10.53 -5.85 4.47
CA THR A 430 10.66 -7.04 3.61
C THR A 430 12.04 -7.21 3.00
N GLY A 431 12.87 -6.17 3.00
CA GLY A 431 14.18 -6.17 2.34
C GLY A 431 14.10 -5.98 0.83
N GLU A 432 12.96 -5.56 0.30
CA GLU A 432 12.80 -5.22 -1.10
C GLU A 432 13.50 -3.87 -1.42
N PRO A 433 14.06 -3.72 -2.63
CA PRO A 433 14.62 -2.43 -3.05
C PRO A 433 13.52 -1.36 -3.15
N THR A 434 13.90 -0.09 -3.08
CA THR A 434 12.96 1.01 -3.29
C THR A 434 12.33 0.90 -4.68
N GLY A 435 11.01 0.72 -4.73
CA GLY A 435 10.29 0.52 -5.99
C GLY A 435 10.26 1.78 -6.85
N ASN A 436 10.28 1.60 -8.16
CA ASN A 436 10.08 2.68 -9.13
C ASN A 436 8.70 2.52 -9.75
N THR A 437 7.67 3.06 -9.09
CA THR A 437 6.31 3.02 -9.64
C THR A 437 5.99 4.34 -10.33
N ASP A 438 5.65 4.26 -11.61
CA ASP A 438 5.17 5.42 -12.40
C ASP A 438 3.76 5.87 -11.99
N ALA A 439 3.15 5.17 -11.05
CA ALA A 439 1.80 5.43 -10.59
C ALA A 439 1.74 6.38 -9.40
N GLY A 440 1.00 7.46 -9.55
CA GLY A 440 0.76 8.47 -8.53
C GLY A 440 0.90 9.89 -9.10
N PRO A 441 0.90 10.93 -8.26
CA PRO A 441 1.07 12.29 -8.73
C PRO A 441 2.42 12.45 -9.43
N ALA A 442 2.42 13.17 -10.54
CA ALA A 442 3.65 13.49 -11.25
C ALA A 442 4.47 14.48 -10.41
N GLY A 443 5.62 14.05 -9.93
CA GLY A 443 6.59 14.94 -9.30
C GLY A 443 7.29 15.82 -10.35
N LEU A 444 7.73 17.00 -9.93
CA LEU A 444 8.53 17.88 -10.77
C LEU A 444 10.00 17.41 -10.72
N PRO A 445 10.64 17.18 -11.88
CA PRO A 445 12.02 16.73 -11.89
C PRO A 445 12.98 17.87 -11.47
N LEU A 446 13.88 17.55 -10.52
CA LEU A 446 14.89 18.45 -10.00
C LEU A 446 16.24 17.75 -9.94
N VAL A 447 17.29 18.37 -10.48
CA VAL A 447 18.66 17.88 -10.36
C VAL A 447 19.39 18.63 -9.27
N VAL A 448 20.04 17.89 -8.38
CA VAL A 448 20.87 18.41 -7.30
C VAL A 448 22.31 17.91 -7.47
N VAL A 449 23.30 18.76 -7.17
CA VAL A 449 24.72 18.47 -7.35
C VAL A 449 25.56 18.73 -6.09
N GLY A 450 24.91 19.02 -4.94
CA GLY A 450 25.60 19.48 -3.75
C GLY A 450 24.95 19.10 -2.44
N ALA A 451 24.75 20.06 -1.54
CA ALA A 451 24.25 19.85 -0.18
C ALA A 451 22.87 19.17 -0.07
N HIS A 452 22.12 19.11 -1.16
CA HIS A 452 20.84 18.39 -1.26
C HIS A 452 20.98 16.94 -1.75
N LEU A 453 22.17 16.46 -2.09
CA LEU A 453 22.39 15.05 -2.43
C LEU A 453 21.99 14.15 -1.26
N SER A 454 21.64 12.90 -1.54
CA SER A 454 21.30 11.91 -0.51
C SER A 454 22.37 11.81 0.57
N GLY A 455 21.98 11.91 1.84
CA GLY A 455 22.90 11.88 2.98
C GLY A 455 23.64 13.19 3.27
N GLU A 456 23.55 14.22 2.41
CA GLU A 456 24.13 15.53 2.63
C GLU A 456 23.23 16.42 3.53
N PRO A 457 23.79 17.48 4.17
CA PRO A 457 23.11 18.23 5.23
C PRO A 457 21.75 18.84 4.88
N LEU A 458 21.52 19.22 3.62
CA LEU A 458 20.25 19.82 3.16
C LEU A 458 19.32 18.83 2.47
N ASN A 459 19.66 17.55 2.38
CA ASN A 459 18.79 16.54 1.77
C ASN A 459 17.39 16.48 2.41
N GLY A 460 17.31 16.78 3.72
CA GLY A 460 16.04 16.84 4.44
C GLY A 460 15.04 17.88 3.89
N GLU A 461 15.49 18.91 3.19
CA GLU A 461 14.60 19.88 2.54
C GLU A 461 13.85 19.30 1.33
N LEU A 462 14.36 18.19 0.76
CA LEU A 462 13.72 17.44 -0.32
C LEU A 462 12.96 16.22 0.24
N SER A 463 13.64 15.40 1.03
CA SER A 463 13.12 14.08 1.42
C SER A 463 11.97 14.17 2.44
N ARG A 464 11.99 15.12 3.39
CA ARG A 464 10.92 15.27 4.39
C ARG A 464 9.57 15.70 3.80
N PRO A 465 9.51 16.61 2.81
CA PRO A 465 8.27 16.91 2.09
C PRO A 465 7.84 15.82 1.10
N GLY A 466 8.55 14.69 1.06
CA GLY A 466 8.16 13.52 0.28
C GLY A 466 8.70 13.51 -1.15
N ALA A 467 9.81 14.18 -1.46
CA ALA A 467 10.48 14.02 -2.75
C ALA A 467 11.07 12.61 -2.88
N ARG A 468 11.10 12.08 -4.11
CA ARG A 468 11.60 10.75 -4.44
C ARG A 468 12.90 10.82 -5.22
N LEU A 469 13.93 10.12 -4.78
CA LEU A 469 15.17 9.91 -5.54
C LEU A 469 14.86 8.98 -6.74
N VAL A 470 15.16 9.46 -7.95
CA VAL A 470 15.07 8.66 -9.17
C VAL A 470 16.37 7.91 -9.43
N GLY A 471 17.51 8.57 -9.22
CA GLY A 471 18.82 7.95 -9.35
C GLY A 471 19.95 8.94 -9.67
N PRO A 472 21.16 8.42 -9.82
CA PRO A 472 22.33 9.23 -10.20
C PRO A 472 22.20 9.72 -11.64
N VAL A 473 22.66 10.95 -11.87
CA VAL A 473 22.75 11.59 -13.19
C VAL A 473 24.07 12.31 -13.34
N ARG A 474 24.40 12.67 -14.57
CA ARG A 474 25.53 13.57 -14.84
C ARG A 474 25.10 14.72 -15.73
N THR A 475 25.69 15.89 -15.51
CA THR A 475 25.49 17.02 -16.41
C THR A 475 26.24 16.81 -17.73
N ALA A 476 25.79 17.47 -18.80
CA ALA A 476 26.63 17.64 -19.97
C ALA A 476 27.98 18.27 -19.60
N ALA A 477 29.02 18.06 -20.41
CA ALA A 477 30.37 18.59 -20.15
C ALA A 477 30.48 20.12 -20.42
N GLU A 478 29.46 20.86 -20.03
CA GLU A 478 29.32 22.31 -20.25
C GLU A 478 29.40 23.12 -18.94
N TYR A 479 29.67 22.46 -17.79
CA TYR A 479 29.56 23.09 -16.46
C TYR A 479 30.86 23.08 -15.71
N ARG A 480 31.01 24.04 -14.78
CA ARG A 480 32.02 24.05 -13.72
C ARG A 480 31.37 24.09 -12.35
N LEU A 481 32.02 23.44 -11.38
CA LEU A 481 31.59 23.36 -9.99
C LEU A 481 32.53 24.11 -9.09
N PHE A 482 31.99 24.98 -8.23
CA PHE A 482 32.78 25.83 -7.33
C PHE A 482 32.38 25.58 -5.88
N ALA A 483 33.36 25.55 -4.95
CA ALA A 483 33.07 25.46 -3.52
C ALA A 483 32.75 26.86 -2.96
N LEU A 484 31.47 27.12 -2.69
CA LEU A 484 31.00 28.38 -2.13
C LEU A 484 31.17 28.39 -0.60
N PRO A 485 31.58 29.54 0.01
CA PRO A 485 31.64 29.67 1.45
C PRO A 485 30.26 29.61 2.09
N GLY A 486 30.18 29.12 3.33
CA GLY A 486 28.95 29.07 4.12
C GLY A 486 28.85 27.87 5.04
N THR A 487 27.82 27.87 5.89
CA THR A 487 27.48 26.74 6.79
C THR A 487 26.00 26.35 6.60
N PRO A 488 25.70 25.14 6.08
CA PRO A 488 26.69 24.19 5.53
C PRO A 488 27.34 24.71 4.23
N ALA A 489 28.52 24.17 3.91
CA ALA A 489 29.20 24.43 2.63
C ALA A 489 28.32 23.94 1.46
N ARG A 490 28.31 24.68 0.35
CA ARG A 490 27.48 24.38 -0.82
C ARG A 490 28.28 24.53 -2.10
N PRO A 491 28.09 23.70 -3.11
CA PRO A 491 28.69 23.99 -4.41
C PRO A 491 27.83 24.96 -5.22
N GLY A 492 28.50 25.73 -6.07
CA GLY A 492 27.88 26.55 -7.11
C GLY A 492 28.17 25.94 -8.48
N LEU A 493 27.12 25.59 -9.23
CA LEU A 493 27.21 25.07 -10.60
C LEU A 493 27.03 26.22 -11.60
N VAL A 494 28.01 26.41 -12.50
CA VAL A 494 27.96 27.46 -13.53
C VAL A 494 28.11 26.84 -14.91
N ARG A 495 27.27 27.22 -15.87
CA ARG A 495 27.40 26.82 -17.27
C ARG A 495 28.45 27.70 -17.95
N VAL A 496 29.48 27.08 -18.52
CA VAL A 496 30.62 27.76 -19.17
C VAL A 496 30.83 27.39 -20.63
N GLY A 497 30.11 26.38 -21.14
CA GLY A 497 30.25 25.92 -22.51
C GLY A 497 31.44 24.98 -22.72
N ALA A 498 32.30 25.27 -23.69
CA ALA A 498 33.33 24.35 -24.19
C ALA A 498 34.41 23.95 -23.12
N ASP A 499 34.67 24.79 -22.13
CA ASP A 499 35.67 24.53 -21.08
C ASP A 499 35.08 23.85 -19.83
N GLY A 500 33.88 23.32 -19.95
CA GLY A 500 33.18 22.63 -18.85
C GLY A 500 33.61 21.20 -18.60
N ARG A 501 33.05 20.63 -17.54
CA ARG A 501 33.18 19.22 -17.14
C ARG A 501 31.78 18.63 -16.93
N SER A 502 31.66 17.31 -17.02
CA SER A 502 30.47 16.57 -16.60
C SER A 502 30.51 16.39 -15.08
N ILE A 503 29.49 16.89 -14.39
CA ILE A 503 29.38 16.92 -12.94
C ILE A 503 28.36 15.89 -12.49
N ALA A 504 28.72 15.06 -11.51
CA ALA A 504 27.84 14.08 -10.88
C ALA A 504 26.76 14.76 -10.03
N GLY A 505 25.54 14.27 -10.14
CA GLY A 505 24.39 14.74 -9.40
C GLY A 505 23.35 13.64 -9.20
N GLU A 506 22.21 14.02 -8.66
CA GLU A 506 21.05 13.15 -8.47
C GLU A 506 19.79 13.78 -9.05
N LEU A 507 18.97 12.98 -9.72
CA LEU A 507 17.64 13.37 -10.17
C LEU A 507 16.62 12.99 -9.11
N TRP A 508 15.81 13.95 -8.72
CA TRP A 508 14.70 13.80 -7.79
C TRP A 508 13.39 14.17 -8.46
N LEU A 509 12.29 13.52 -8.08
CA LEU A 509 10.93 13.98 -8.31
C LEU A 509 10.45 14.68 -7.05
N VAL A 510 10.01 15.93 -7.17
CA VAL A 510 9.66 16.79 -6.04
C VAL A 510 8.19 17.16 -6.12
N PRO A 511 7.40 17.03 -5.02
CA PRO A 511 6.03 17.55 -4.98
C PRO A 511 6.00 19.05 -5.28
N PRO A 512 4.99 19.58 -6.00
CA PRO A 512 4.94 20.99 -6.36
C PRO A 512 5.04 21.96 -5.18
N THR A 513 4.39 21.66 -4.05
CA THR A 513 4.48 22.48 -2.83
C THR A 513 5.88 22.47 -2.24
N ALA A 514 6.55 21.31 -2.20
CA ALA A 514 7.93 21.21 -1.72
C ALA A 514 8.91 22.01 -2.60
N LEU A 515 8.70 22.00 -3.94
CA LEU A 515 9.50 22.84 -4.84
C LEU A 515 9.23 24.34 -4.60
N ALA A 516 7.99 24.72 -4.31
CA ALA A 516 7.65 26.11 -3.99
C ALA A 516 8.29 26.57 -2.67
N GLU A 517 8.32 25.74 -1.65
CA GLU A 517 9.02 26.01 -0.37
C GLU A 517 10.53 26.13 -0.57
N LEU A 518 11.11 25.23 -1.37
CA LEU A 518 12.51 25.29 -1.73
C LEU A 518 12.86 26.61 -2.46
N LEU A 519 12.02 27.05 -3.42
CA LEU A 519 12.16 28.33 -4.11
C LEU A 519 12.06 29.51 -3.16
N ALA A 520 11.13 29.51 -2.23
CA ALA A 520 10.95 30.57 -1.23
C ALA A 520 12.15 30.67 -0.27
N GLY A 521 12.79 29.54 0.02
CA GLY A 521 14.02 29.44 0.84
C GLY A 521 15.30 29.79 0.10
N LEU A 522 15.29 29.81 -1.24
CA LEU A 522 16.48 29.98 -2.06
C LEU A 522 17.09 31.38 -1.88
N ARG A 523 18.41 31.42 -1.65
CA ARG A 523 19.16 32.67 -1.45
C ARG A 523 20.26 32.80 -2.49
N ALA A 524 20.53 34.05 -2.88
CA ALA A 524 21.72 34.35 -3.69
C ALA A 524 22.99 33.81 -3.02
N PRO A 525 23.94 33.28 -3.78
CA PRO A 525 24.07 33.37 -5.23
C PRO A 525 23.42 32.21 -6.01
N LEU A 526 22.67 31.31 -5.32
CA LEU A 526 22.01 30.18 -5.98
C LEU A 526 20.71 30.59 -6.67
N SER A 527 20.39 29.90 -7.75
CA SER A 527 19.14 30.01 -8.52
C SER A 527 18.73 28.63 -9.04
N LEU A 528 17.48 28.48 -9.46
CA LEU A 528 17.02 27.32 -10.24
C LEU A 528 16.92 27.71 -11.71
N GLY A 529 17.30 26.80 -12.59
CA GLY A 529 17.23 27.00 -14.04
C GLY A 529 17.41 25.71 -14.83
N PRO A 530 17.29 25.75 -16.17
CA PRO A 530 17.46 24.60 -17.03
C PRO A 530 18.92 24.11 -17.00
N LEU A 531 19.08 22.82 -16.72
CA LEU A 531 20.36 22.12 -16.65
C LEU A 531 20.33 20.98 -17.69
N ARG A 532 21.36 20.93 -18.56
CA ARG A 532 21.51 19.85 -19.56
C ARG A 532 22.23 18.67 -18.92
N LEU A 533 21.66 17.49 -19.12
CA LEU A 533 22.27 16.21 -18.75
C LEU A 533 23.09 15.65 -19.92
N ASP A 534 23.94 14.67 -19.62
CA ASP A 534 24.81 13.99 -20.60
C ASP A 534 24.00 13.12 -21.59
N ASP A 535 22.78 12.71 -21.21
CA ASP A 535 21.81 12.01 -22.07
C ASP A 535 20.99 12.93 -22.97
N GLY A 536 21.23 14.25 -22.92
CA GLY A 536 20.58 15.26 -23.75
C GLY A 536 19.30 15.86 -23.14
N ARG A 537 18.75 15.32 -22.05
CA ARG A 537 17.58 15.89 -21.37
C ARG A 537 17.94 17.26 -20.77
N SER A 538 16.92 18.15 -20.74
CA SER A 538 16.99 19.41 -20.01
C SER A 538 16.04 19.35 -18.81
N VAL A 539 16.59 19.51 -17.61
CA VAL A 539 15.88 19.37 -16.33
C VAL A 539 16.16 20.60 -15.46
N THR A 540 15.21 21.02 -14.64
CA THR A 540 15.45 22.06 -13.63
C THR A 540 16.51 21.59 -12.65
N GLY A 541 17.49 22.47 -12.32
CA GLY A 541 18.52 22.17 -11.33
C GLY A 541 19.09 23.44 -10.70
N PHE A 542 19.91 23.25 -9.67
CA PHE A 542 20.58 24.36 -9.00
C PHE A 542 21.71 24.91 -9.84
N LEU A 543 21.70 26.22 -10.06
CA LEU A 543 22.74 27.00 -10.72
C LEU A 543 23.28 28.06 -9.77
N CYS A 544 24.45 28.61 -10.09
CA CYS A 544 25.08 29.70 -9.34
C CYS A 544 25.32 30.91 -10.25
N GLN A 545 25.18 32.11 -9.70
CA GLN A 545 25.55 33.35 -10.37
C GLN A 545 27.06 33.36 -10.67
N PRO A 546 27.51 33.62 -11.92
CA PRO A 546 28.93 33.54 -12.29
C PRO A 546 29.84 34.46 -11.46
N LEU A 547 29.34 35.64 -11.06
CA LEU A 547 30.10 36.58 -10.26
C LEU A 547 30.51 36.01 -8.89
N ALA A 548 29.64 35.23 -8.25
CA ALA A 548 29.96 34.60 -6.96
C ALA A 548 30.91 33.41 -7.15
N ALA A 549 30.82 32.70 -8.24
CA ALA A 549 31.69 31.59 -8.59
C ALA A 549 33.14 32.05 -8.86
N SER A 550 33.34 33.24 -9.45
CA SER A 550 34.67 33.77 -9.79
C SER A 550 35.57 34.02 -8.56
N ALA A 551 34.99 34.17 -7.36
CA ALA A 551 35.72 34.33 -6.09
C ALA A 551 35.86 33.02 -5.29
N ALA A 552 35.34 31.90 -5.81
CA ALA A 552 35.31 30.61 -5.13
C ALA A 552 36.30 29.61 -5.76
N LEU A 553 36.69 28.59 -5.00
CA LEU A 553 37.57 27.53 -5.47
C LEU A 553 36.86 26.67 -6.54
N ASP A 554 37.48 26.57 -7.72
CA ASP A 554 37.03 25.64 -8.76
C ASP A 554 37.36 24.20 -8.35
N ILE A 555 36.35 23.37 -8.22
CA ILE A 555 36.44 21.97 -7.81
C ILE A 555 35.99 21.01 -8.91
N SER A 556 35.87 21.50 -10.14
CA SER A 556 35.35 20.74 -11.29
C SER A 556 36.15 19.48 -11.61
N GLU A 557 37.46 19.48 -11.33
CA GLU A 557 38.36 18.34 -11.55
C GLU A 557 37.95 17.09 -10.72
N HIS A 558 37.29 17.29 -9.58
CA HIS A 558 36.80 16.19 -8.75
C HIS A 558 35.55 15.48 -9.38
N GLY A 559 34.94 16.08 -10.41
CA GLY A 559 33.78 15.50 -11.09
C GLY A 559 32.47 15.45 -10.29
N GLY A 560 32.46 16.01 -9.06
CA GLY A 560 31.28 16.11 -8.21
C GLY A 560 31.55 16.44 -6.75
N TRP A 561 30.51 16.87 -6.03
CA TRP A 561 30.60 17.37 -4.66
C TRP A 561 31.15 16.35 -3.65
N ARG A 562 30.65 15.11 -3.67
CA ARG A 562 31.08 14.05 -2.75
C ARG A 562 32.57 13.71 -2.93
N ALA A 563 33.04 13.64 -4.18
CA ALA A 563 34.44 13.37 -4.46
C ALA A 563 35.35 14.50 -3.92
N TYR A 564 34.90 15.74 -4.05
CA TYR A 564 35.62 16.88 -3.44
C TYR A 564 35.63 16.77 -1.91
N LEU A 565 34.52 16.53 -1.24
CA LEU A 565 34.46 16.39 0.22
C LEU A 565 35.36 15.25 0.72
N THR A 566 35.42 14.14 0.03
CA THR A 566 36.32 13.02 0.35
C THR A 566 37.78 13.44 0.26
N SER A 567 38.17 14.22 -0.77
CA SER A 567 39.53 14.69 -0.91
C SER A 567 39.95 15.65 0.22
N CYS A 568 39.01 16.47 0.73
CA CYS A 568 39.26 17.33 1.88
C CYS A 568 39.52 16.58 3.19
N GLN A 569 38.89 15.37 3.34
CA GLN A 569 39.07 14.54 4.55
C GLN A 569 40.37 13.72 4.52
N THR A 570 40.92 13.47 3.34
CA THR A 570 42.15 12.66 3.16
C THR A 570 43.44 13.48 3.17
N THR A 571 43.34 14.80 3.16
CA THR A 571 44.50 15.68 3.30
C THR A 571 44.79 15.88 4.81
N PRO A 572 45.86 15.30 5.42
CA PRO A 572 46.21 15.56 6.80
C PRO A 572 46.48 17.05 6.96
N THR A 573 45.85 17.68 7.95
CA THR A 573 46.27 18.99 8.44
C THR A 573 47.70 18.85 8.95
N GLY A 574 48.66 19.26 8.12
CA GLY A 574 50.06 19.37 8.51
C GLY A 574 50.31 20.52 9.50
#